data_8249019e395a64a33ed6535c565a6adb
#
_entry.id   8249019e395a64a33ed6535c565a6adb
#
_cell.length_a   1.000
_cell.length_b   1.000
_cell.length_c   1.000
_cell.angle_alpha   90.00
_cell.angle_beta   90.00
_cell.angle_gamma   90.00
#
_symmetry.space_group_name_H-M   'P 1'
#
loop_
_entity.id
_entity.type
_entity.pdbx_description
1 polymer ?
#
loop_
_entity_poly.entity_id
_entity_poly.type
_entity_poly.pdbx_seq_one_letter_code
_entity_poly.pdbx_strand_id
1 'polypeptide(L)'
;MASRQPGVVFAAALIVALATAPALAQSTHAHAQPAVGHAPAPAQRWATDAPLRAGMRSLREATEALSHYEMGHLDQAGRDKAVAGIDAAIKDMIAHCKLKPEADAALHGLLVKFIAGANAARAGTFTKAELLPMQQALARYPELFDDRDWGKPAH
;
A
#
# COMPACT_ATOMS: atom_id res chain seq x y z
N MET A 1 23.34 -57.51 -32.46
CA MET A 1 24.25 -58.32 -31.66
C MET A 1 23.85 -58.22 -30.22
N ALA A 2 23.41 -59.34 -29.71
CA ALA A 2 22.90 -59.50 -28.35
C ALA A 2 24.07 -59.64 -27.36
N SER A 3 23.97 -59.10 -26.17
CA SER A 3 24.66 -59.72 -25.05
C SER A 3 23.87 -59.52 -23.75
N ARG A 4 23.60 -60.65 -23.23
CA ARG A 4 22.77 -60.99 -22.07
C ARG A 4 23.47 -60.69 -20.77
N GLN A 5 22.61 -60.56 -19.74
CA GLN A 5 22.84 -60.58 -18.29
C GLN A 5 23.72 -61.76 -17.79
N PRO A 6 24.17 -61.73 -16.53
CA PRO A 6 23.30 -62.28 -15.48
C PRO A 6 23.36 -61.51 -14.13
N GLY A 7 22.34 -61.69 -13.44
CA GLY A 7 21.81 -61.60 -12.16
C GLY A 7 22.66 -62.13 -11.01
N VAL A 8 22.58 -61.43 -9.88
CA VAL A 8 22.94 -61.98 -8.56
C VAL A 8 21.81 -61.58 -7.59
N VAL A 9 21.19 -62.63 -7.10
CA VAL A 9 20.24 -62.65 -6.01
C VAL A 9 21.00 -62.70 -4.71
N PHE A 10 20.83 -61.78 -3.78
CA PHE A 10 21.15 -62.01 -2.39
C PHE A 10 19.98 -61.70 -1.49
N ALA A 11 19.67 -62.68 -0.71
CA ALA A 11 18.56 -62.74 0.22
C ALA A 11 18.85 -62.07 1.56
N ALA A 12 17.81 -61.52 2.12
CA ALA A 12 17.43 -61.45 3.55
C ALA A 12 18.45 -61.02 4.61
N ALA A 13 18.12 -59.95 5.29
CA ALA A 13 18.12 -59.91 6.75
C ALA A 13 17.18 -58.81 7.24
N LEU A 14 16.11 -59.25 7.88
CA LEU A 14 15.16 -58.44 8.59
C LEU A 14 15.77 -58.01 9.93
N ILE A 15 16.06 -56.75 10.13
CA ILE A 15 16.36 -56.18 11.43
C ILE A 15 15.31 -55.09 11.70
N VAL A 16 14.37 -55.42 12.55
CA VAL A 16 13.41 -54.52 13.14
C VAL A 16 14.14 -53.75 14.25
N ALA A 17 14.55 -52.54 13.97
CA ALA A 17 15.00 -51.60 15.00
C ALA A 17 13.84 -50.64 15.28
N LEU A 18 13.19 -50.80 16.45
CA LEU A 18 12.33 -49.80 17.02
C LEU A 18 13.16 -48.57 17.37
N ALA A 19 13.16 -47.57 16.49
CA ALA A 19 13.63 -46.25 16.81
C ALA A 19 12.48 -45.38 17.30
N THR A 20 12.40 -45.20 18.61
CA THR A 20 11.60 -44.19 19.25
C THR A 20 12.15 -42.81 18.83
N ALA A 21 11.54 -42.16 17.87
CA ALA A 21 11.82 -40.79 17.54
C ALA A 21 11.19 -39.86 18.59
N PRO A 22 11.97 -38.93 19.20
CA PRO A 22 11.38 -37.87 19.97
C PRO A 22 10.60 -36.93 19.02
N ALA A 23 9.34 -36.74 19.33
CA ALA A 23 8.52 -35.72 18.67
C ALA A 23 9.12 -34.34 18.96
N LEU A 24 9.89 -33.80 18.01
CA LEU A 24 10.23 -32.40 18.00
C LEU A 24 8.94 -31.64 17.70
N ALA A 25 8.37 -31.02 18.73
CA ALA A 25 7.32 -30.05 18.60
C ALA A 25 7.87 -28.92 17.70
N GLN A 26 7.53 -28.94 16.43
CA GLN A 26 7.71 -27.79 15.54
C GLN A 26 6.75 -26.72 16.02
N SER A 27 7.26 -25.78 16.80
CA SER A 27 6.59 -24.53 17.05
C SER A 27 6.44 -23.82 15.68
N THR A 28 5.30 -23.99 15.07
CA THR A 28 4.87 -23.14 13.96
C THR A 28 4.76 -21.72 14.51
N HIS A 29 5.84 -20.95 14.43
CA HIS A 29 5.76 -19.52 14.52
C HIS A 29 4.93 -19.07 13.30
N ALA A 30 3.60 -19.08 13.49
CA ALA A 30 2.74 -18.29 12.64
C ALA A 30 3.23 -16.83 12.83
N HIS A 31 4.03 -16.34 11.89
CA HIS A 31 4.19 -14.89 11.71
C HIS A 31 2.79 -14.38 11.42
N ALA A 32 2.08 -13.97 12.47
CA ALA A 32 0.95 -13.08 12.33
C ALA A 32 1.52 -11.84 11.61
N GLN A 33 1.29 -11.76 10.30
CA GLN A 33 1.46 -10.49 9.60
C GLN A 33 0.65 -9.49 10.41
N PRO A 34 1.26 -8.39 10.88
CA PRO A 34 0.48 -7.36 11.51
C PRO A 34 -0.56 -6.95 10.48
N ALA A 35 -1.83 -7.19 10.79
CA ALA A 35 -2.92 -6.58 10.06
C ALA A 35 -2.54 -5.10 9.96
N VAL A 36 -2.50 -4.55 8.74
CA VAL A 36 -2.28 -3.13 8.52
C VAL A 36 -3.55 -2.43 8.99
N GLY A 37 -3.77 -2.51 10.30
CA GLY A 37 -4.84 -1.84 10.98
C GLY A 37 -4.56 -0.35 10.87
N HIS A 38 -5.45 0.37 10.20
CA HIS A 38 -5.45 1.81 10.28
C HIS A 38 -5.52 2.18 11.76
N ALA A 39 -4.59 3.01 12.22
CA ALA A 39 -4.68 3.54 13.57
C ALA A 39 -6.10 4.09 13.81
N PRO A 40 -6.70 3.88 14.97
CA PRO A 40 -8.03 4.40 15.26
C PRO A 40 -8.06 5.91 15.03
N ALA A 41 -9.21 6.42 14.57
CA ALA A 41 -9.39 7.87 14.45
C ALA A 41 -9.21 8.52 15.83
N PRO A 42 -8.62 9.72 15.92
CA PRO A 42 -8.49 10.42 17.18
C PRO A 42 -9.89 10.73 17.75
N ALA A 43 -10.00 10.79 19.08
CA ALA A 43 -11.24 11.16 19.76
C ALA A 43 -11.75 12.53 19.30
N GLN A 44 -10.84 13.41 18.86
CA GLN A 44 -11.13 14.69 18.26
C GLN A 44 -10.26 14.87 17.01
N ARG A 45 -10.88 15.23 15.89
CA ARG A 45 -10.17 15.49 14.62
C ARG A 45 -9.19 16.64 14.78
N TRP A 46 -8.06 16.55 14.12
CA TRP A 46 -7.04 17.60 14.15
C TRP A 46 -7.44 18.81 13.30
N ALA A 47 -7.13 20.00 13.79
CA ALA A 47 -7.31 21.22 13.03
C ALA A 47 -6.47 21.22 11.76
N THR A 48 -7.00 21.81 10.70
CA THR A 48 -6.33 21.96 9.40
C THR A 48 -5.88 23.40 9.17
N ASP A 49 -4.78 23.56 8.45
CA ASP A 49 -4.36 24.86 7.90
C ASP A 49 -4.68 24.96 6.39
N ALA A 50 -4.45 26.13 5.81
CA ALA A 50 -4.76 26.37 4.41
C ALA A 50 -3.92 25.53 3.44
N PRO A 51 -2.58 25.36 3.65
CA PRO A 51 -1.77 24.49 2.80
C PRO A 51 -2.25 23.03 2.82
N LEU A 52 -2.58 22.47 3.99
CA LEU A 52 -3.11 21.12 4.10
C LEU A 52 -4.40 20.96 3.29
N ARG A 53 -5.37 21.87 3.47
CA ARG A 53 -6.65 21.79 2.75
C ARG A 53 -6.47 21.92 1.23
N ALA A 54 -5.61 22.81 0.78
CA ALA A 54 -5.30 22.97 -0.64
C ALA A 54 -4.61 21.73 -1.22
N GLY A 55 -3.58 21.23 -0.53
CA GLY A 55 -2.83 20.05 -0.94
C GLY A 55 -3.73 18.81 -1.04
N MET A 56 -4.58 18.57 -0.05
CA MET A 56 -5.48 17.42 -0.06
C MET A 56 -6.53 17.49 -1.18
N ARG A 57 -7.01 18.70 -1.54
CA ARG A 57 -7.88 18.88 -2.73
C ARG A 57 -7.14 18.54 -4.02
N SER A 58 -5.91 19.01 -4.18
CA SER A 58 -5.08 18.68 -5.35
C SER A 58 -4.79 17.19 -5.44
N LEU A 59 -4.53 16.51 -4.31
CA LEU A 59 -4.37 15.05 -4.29
C LEU A 59 -5.65 14.31 -4.69
N ARG A 60 -6.83 14.80 -4.30
CA ARG A 60 -8.12 14.24 -4.74
C ARG A 60 -8.30 14.36 -6.25
N GLU A 61 -8.10 15.55 -6.81
CA GLU A 61 -8.21 15.80 -8.25
C GLU A 61 -7.22 14.93 -9.05
N ALA A 62 -5.98 14.83 -8.60
CA ALA A 62 -4.98 13.99 -9.25
C ALA A 62 -5.33 12.49 -9.14
N THR A 63 -5.88 12.03 -8.02
CA THR A 63 -6.34 10.65 -7.85
C THR A 63 -7.51 10.32 -8.76
N GLU A 64 -8.44 11.26 -8.95
CA GLU A 64 -9.54 11.13 -9.91
C GLU A 64 -9.01 11.03 -11.35
N ALA A 65 -8.06 11.88 -11.73
CA ALA A 65 -7.41 11.81 -13.04
C ALA A 65 -6.69 10.46 -13.25
N LEU A 66 -5.97 9.94 -12.24
CA LEU A 66 -5.35 8.62 -12.32
C LEU A 66 -6.38 7.47 -12.39
N SER A 67 -7.56 7.64 -11.78
CA SER A 67 -8.67 6.69 -11.96
C SER A 67 -9.16 6.66 -13.40
N HIS A 68 -9.30 7.83 -14.05
CA HIS A 68 -9.63 7.90 -15.47
C HIS A 68 -8.54 7.29 -16.36
N TYR A 69 -7.27 7.46 -15.99
CA TYR A 69 -6.15 6.83 -16.69
C TYR A 69 -6.20 5.30 -16.58
N GLU A 70 -6.44 4.76 -15.40
CA GLU A 70 -6.56 3.31 -15.16
C GLU A 70 -7.70 2.69 -15.97
N MET A 71 -8.80 3.42 -16.13
CA MET A 71 -9.94 3.02 -16.96
C MET A 71 -9.72 3.19 -18.49
N GLY A 72 -8.57 3.74 -18.90
CA GLY A 72 -8.28 4.03 -20.30
C GLY A 72 -9.00 5.28 -20.87
N HIS A 73 -9.54 6.13 -20.02
CA HIS A 73 -10.24 7.36 -20.42
C HIS A 73 -9.33 8.59 -20.43
N LEU A 74 -8.08 8.45 -19.99
CA LEU A 74 -7.07 9.50 -19.97
C LEU A 74 -5.78 8.98 -20.61
N ASP A 75 -5.11 9.82 -21.37
CA ASP A 75 -3.84 9.49 -22.02
C ASP A 75 -2.62 9.64 -21.10
N GLN A 76 -1.43 9.32 -21.62
CA GLN A 76 -0.19 9.45 -20.88
C GLN A 76 0.12 10.89 -20.45
N ALA A 77 -0.21 11.88 -21.28
CA ALA A 77 0.01 13.27 -20.94
C ALA A 77 -0.85 13.71 -19.74
N GLY A 78 -2.10 13.25 -19.69
CA GLY A 78 -2.99 13.46 -18.56
C GLY A 78 -2.50 12.76 -17.29
N ARG A 79 -2.00 11.53 -17.40
CA ARG A 79 -1.34 10.81 -16.29
C ARG A 79 -0.15 11.61 -15.76
N ASP A 80 0.74 12.07 -16.64
CA ASP A 80 1.96 12.81 -16.24
C ASP A 80 1.62 14.13 -15.54
N LYS A 81 0.55 14.80 -16.00
CA LYS A 81 0.02 16.00 -15.34
C LYS A 81 -0.52 15.67 -13.93
N ALA A 82 -1.26 14.57 -13.78
CA ALA A 82 -1.77 14.14 -12.48
C ALA A 82 -0.61 13.83 -11.51
N VAL A 83 0.41 13.12 -11.97
CA VAL A 83 1.61 12.80 -11.19
C VAL A 83 2.35 14.08 -10.77
N ALA A 84 2.54 15.04 -11.69
CA ALA A 84 3.15 16.33 -11.36
C ALA A 84 2.30 17.11 -10.33
N GLY A 85 0.98 17.02 -10.40
CA GLY A 85 0.07 17.60 -9.42
C GLY A 85 0.25 17.00 -8.02
N ILE A 86 0.40 15.68 -7.93
CA ILE A 86 0.69 14.99 -6.65
C ILE A 86 2.02 15.49 -6.05
N ASP A 87 3.08 15.54 -6.86
CA ASP A 87 4.39 15.99 -6.40
C ASP A 87 4.36 17.43 -5.89
N ALA A 88 3.72 18.32 -6.65
CA ALA A 88 3.59 19.73 -6.27
C ALA A 88 2.79 19.89 -4.97
N ALA A 89 1.66 19.18 -4.83
CA ALA A 89 0.84 19.24 -3.63
C ALA A 89 1.59 18.75 -2.39
N ILE A 90 2.29 17.62 -2.50
CA ILE A 90 3.07 17.06 -1.39
C ILE A 90 4.22 18.00 -1.01
N LYS A 91 4.96 18.50 -2.00
CA LYS A 91 6.05 19.46 -1.78
C LYS A 91 5.56 20.72 -1.07
N ASP A 92 4.43 21.27 -1.49
CA ASP A 92 3.84 22.47 -0.88
C ASP A 92 3.40 22.22 0.56
N MET A 93 2.72 21.10 0.82
CA MET A 93 2.35 20.71 2.18
C MET A 93 3.56 20.53 3.09
N ILE A 94 4.61 19.85 2.65
CA ILE A 94 5.85 19.67 3.44
C ILE A 94 6.50 21.02 3.75
N ALA A 95 6.47 21.97 2.82
CA ALA A 95 7.10 23.27 3.01
C ALA A 95 6.30 24.24 3.89
N HIS A 96 4.98 24.14 3.92
CA HIS A 96 4.13 25.20 4.45
C HIS A 96 3.16 24.77 5.54
N CYS A 97 2.83 23.47 5.69
CA CYS A 97 1.96 23.01 6.76
C CYS A 97 2.59 23.23 8.14
N LYS A 98 1.74 23.66 9.09
CA LYS A 98 2.13 23.87 10.49
C LYS A 98 1.19 23.08 11.39
N LEU A 99 1.43 21.78 11.42
CA LEU A 99 0.61 20.86 12.20
C LEU A 99 1.27 20.52 13.54
N LYS A 100 0.47 20.02 14.49
CA LYS A 100 1.01 19.37 15.69
C LYS A 100 1.68 18.05 15.30
N PRO A 101 2.68 17.58 16.08
CA PRO A 101 3.45 16.37 15.72
C PRO A 101 2.59 15.13 15.41
N GLU A 102 1.52 14.91 16.17
CA GLU A 102 0.63 13.76 16.00
C GLU A 102 -0.20 13.88 14.71
N ALA A 103 -0.67 15.09 14.41
CA ALA A 103 -1.39 15.38 13.17
C ALA A 103 -0.46 15.26 11.96
N ASP A 104 0.77 15.73 12.08
CA ASP A 104 1.81 15.61 11.04
C ASP A 104 2.15 14.15 10.75
N ALA A 105 2.37 13.34 11.78
CA ALA A 105 2.60 11.90 11.63
C ALA A 105 1.43 11.19 10.94
N ALA A 106 0.18 11.56 11.29
CA ALA A 106 -0.99 11.01 10.64
C ALA A 106 -1.10 11.44 9.17
N LEU A 107 -0.78 12.69 8.84
CA LEU A 107 -0.73 13.18 7.46
C LEU A 107 0.32 12.40 6.65
N HIS A 108 1.53 12.20 7.18
CA HIS A 108 2.55 11.40 6.51
C HIS A 108 2.06 9.99 6.18
N GLY A 109 1.30 9.35 7.07
CA GLY A 109 0.66 8.05 6.82
C GLY A 109 -0.31 8.05 5.63
N LEU A 110 -0.95 9.18 5.33
CA LEU A 110 -1.76 9.33 4.12
C LEU A 110 -0.89 9.59 2.88
N LEU A 111 0.08 10.51 2.99
CA LEU A 111 0.90 10.97 1.85
C LEU A 111 1.70 9.84 1.20
N VAL A 112 2.18 8.85 1.97
CA VAL A 112 2.92 7.70 1.41
C VAL A 112 2.11 6.91 0.38
N LYS A 113 0.76 6.92 0.46
CA LYS A 113 -0.11 6.23 -0.51
C LYS A 113 -0.10 6.94 -1.87
N PHE A 114 -0.11 8.27 -1.87
CA PHE A 114 -0.04 9.07 -3.08
C PHE A 114 1.36 9.00 -3.72
N ILE A 115 2.41 9.00 -2.90
CA ILE A 115 3.79 8.84 -3.39
C ILE A 115 3.94 7.47 -4.08
N ALA A 116 3.44 6.40 -3.47
CA ALA A 116 3.50 5.07 -4.05
C ALA A 116 2.73 5.00 -5.39
N GLY A 117 1.50 5.54 -5.44
CA GLY A 117 0.71 5.61 -6.66
C GLY A 117 1.37 6.43 -7.76
N ALA A 118 1.92 7.61 -7.43
CA ALA A 118 2.64 8.46 -8.38
C ALA A 118 3.89 7.75 -8.94
N ASN A 119 4.63 7.02 -8.11
CA ASN A 119 5.79 6.24 -8.54
C ASN A 119 5.40 5.11 -9.50
N ALA A 120 4.34 4.39 -9.21
CA ALA A 120 3.83 3.33 -10.09
C ALA A 120 3.33 3.91 -11.43
N ALA A 121 2.66 5.07 -11.40
CA ALA A 121 2.21 5.75 -12.60
C ALA A 121 3.40 6.19 -13.50
N ARG A 122 4.48 6.71 -12.92
CA ARG A 122 5.72 7.03 -13.66
C ARG A 122 6.38 5.79 -14.25
N ALA A 123 6.39 4.69 -13.51
CA ALA A 123 6.95 3.42 -13.97
C ALA A 123 6.09 2.71 -15.02
N GLY A 124 4.87 3.19 -15.31
CA GLY A 124 3.93 2.53 -16.22
C GLY A 124 3.32 1.25 -15.64
N THR A 125 3.37 1.06 -14.33
CA THR A 125 2.84 -0.11 -13.61
C THR A 125 1.59 0.21 -12.79
N PHE A 126 1.01 1.39 -12.97
CA PHE A 126 -0.17 1.85 -12.24
C PHE A 126 -1.41 1.05 -12.62
N THR A 127 -2.06 0.48 -11.64
CA THR A 127 -3.29 -0.31 -11.77
C THR A 127 -4.27 0.04 -10.63
N LYS A 128 -5.39 -0.65 -10.61
CA LYS A 128 -6.35 -0.55 -9.51
C LYS A 128 -5.74 -0.90 -8.13
N ALA A 129 -4.68 -1.70 -8.09
CA ALA A 129 -4.00 -2.06 -6.85
C ALA A 129 -3.30 -0.85 -6.19
N GLU A 130 -2.76 0.08 -6.99
CA GLU A 130 -2.16 1.32 -6.52
C GLU A 130 -3.20 2.42 -6.29
N LEU A 131 -4.26 2.43 -7.11
CA LEU A 131 -5.34 3.41 -6.99
C LEU A 131 -6.12 3.27 -5.67
N LEU A 132 -6.45 2.04 -5.28
CA LEU A 132 -7.28 1.78 -4.11
C LEU A 132 -6.69 2.34 -2.80
N PRO A 133 -5.39 2.20 -2.48
CA PRO A 133 -4.79 2.84 -1.31
C PRO A 133 -4.87 4.37 -1.32
N MET A 134 -4.78 5.01 -2.49
CA MET A 134 -4.94 6.47 -2.62
C MET A 134 -6.37 6.89 -2.28
N GLN A 135 -7.37 6.19 -2.82
CA GLN A 135 -8.79 6.43 -2.53
C GLN A 135 -9.10 6.22 -1.04
N GLN A 136 -8.54 5.18 -0.42
CA GLN A 136 -8.66 4.92 1.01
C GLN A 136 -8.04 6.05 1.85
N ALA A 137 -6.89 6.59 1.43
CA ALA A 137 -6.28 7.75 2.10
C ALA A 137 -7.16 8.99 2.02
N LEU A 138 -7.80 9.26 0.87
CA LEU A 138 -8.78 10.35 0.72
C LEU A 138 -10.01 10.15 1.60
N ALA A 139 -10.52 8.92 1.69
CA ALA A 139 -11.66 8.60 2.57
C ALA A 139 -11.28 8.75 4.05
N ARG A 140 -10.06 8.41 4.41
CA ARG A 140 -9.55 8.50 5.79
C ARG A 140 -9.29 9.94 6.25
N TYR A 141 -8.97 10.84 5.33
CA TYR A 141 -8.64 12.23 5.67
C TYR A 141 -9.70 12.94 6.51
N PRO A 142 -11.00 12.97 6.17
CA PRO A 142 -12.01 13.66 6.97
C PRO A 142 -12.32 12.97 8.32
N GLU A 143 -11.87 11.74 8.52
CA GLU A 143 -11.99 11.08 9.83
C GLU A 143 -10.90 11.56 10.79
N LEU A 144 -9.75 11.98 10.27
CA LEU A 144 -8.59 12.42 11.03
C LEU A 144 -8.54 13.94 11.20
N PHE A 145 -8.98 14.69 10.19
CA PHE A 145 -8.81 16.14 10.09
C PHE A 145 -10.14 16.87 9.99
N ASP A 146 -10.26 18.00 10.70
CA ASP A 146 -11.44 18.87 10.64
C ASP A 146 -11.33 19.85 9.48
N ASP A 147 -11.61 19.36 8.27
CA ASP A 147 -11.74 20.16 7.06
C ASP A 147 -13.22 20.31 6.69
N ARG A 148 -13.80 21.47 7.04
CA ARG A 148 -15.22 21.75 6.83
C ARG A 148 -15.62 21.88 5.36
N ASP A 149 -14.64 22.04 4.48
CA ASP A 149 -14.85 22.23 3.05
C ASP A 149 -14.56 20.97 2.24
N TRP A 150 -14.13 19.87 2.89
CA TRP A 150 -13.72 18.66 2.22
C TRP A 150 -14.75 18.04 1.27
N GLY A 151 -16.01 18.05 1.62
CA GLY A 151 -17.10 17.49 0.80
C GLY A 151 -17.74 18.48 -0.18
N LYS A 152 -17.29 19.74 -0.22
CA LYS A 152 -17.87 20.75 -1.09
C LYS A 152 -17.25 20.71 -2.48
N PRO A 153 -18.02 21.00 -3.56
CA PRO A 153 -17.44 21.18 -4.89
C PRO A 153 -16.45 22.35 -4.87
N ALA A 154 -15.39 22.26 -5.68
CA ALA A 154 -14.51 23.39 -5.94
C ALA A 154 -15.32 24.51 -6.64
N HIS A 155 -15.28 25.71 -6.10
CA HIS A 155 -15.88 26.90 -6.69
C HIS A 155 -14.96 27.55 -7.68
#